data_3b0043519599306e2d402d35eef5ba6b
#
_entry.id   3b0043519599306e2d402d35eef5ba6b
#
_cell.length_a   1.000
_cell.length_b   1.000
_cell.length_c   1.000
_cell.angle_alpha   90.00
_cell.angle_beta   90.00
_cell.angle_gamma   90.00
#
_symmetry.space_group_name_H-M   'P 1'
#
loop_
_entity.id
_entity.type
_entity.pdbx_description
1 polymer ?
#
loop_
_entity_poly.entity_id
_entity_poly.type
_entity_poly.pdbx_seq_one_letter_code
_entity_poly.pdbx_strand_id
1 'polypeptide(L)'
;MSKFSQVDSGLDEGSKDYVIQVHDDPAQIDAAAWNALLSDQDAATPFMRHEYLAALHESGSANAAAGWQPRFIAVRHGKQLVAACPLYLKAHSYGEYVFDWAWADAYQRHGLAYYPKLLDAVPFTPVPGSRLLARSLSDRRLLLRAMRQLAVQDGLSSAHLLFIDDVDREAALAEGWMLRSNVQFHWTNLADAP
;
A
#
# COMPACT_ATOMS: atom_id res chain seq x y z
N MET A 1 -18.28 -8.08 1.60
CA MET A 1 -18.26 -6.88 2.46
C MET A 1 -17.88 -7.30 3.88
N SER A 2 -16.62 -7.25 4.21
CA SER A 2 -16.16 -7.44 5.59
C SER A 2 -16.07 -6.07 6.25
N LYS A 3 -16.99 -5.74 7.14
CA LYS A 3 -16.93 -4.55 7.99
C LYS A 3 -15.96 -4.84 9.11
N PHE A 4 -14.81 -4.20 9.13
CA PHE A 4 -13.99 -4.12 10.32
C PHE A 4 -14.74 -3.27 11.35
N SER A 5 -15.23 -3.92 12.41
CA SER A 5 -15.77 -3.24 13.58
C SER A 5 -14.61 -2.60 14.34
N GLN A 6 -14.72 -1.29 14.53
CA GLN A 6 -14.07 -0.47 15.55
C GLN A 6 -12.76 -1.02 16.14
N VAL A 7 -11.63 -0.55 15.62
CA VAL A 7 -10.33 -0.72 16.28
C VAL A 7 -10.34 0.18 17.51
N ASP A 8 -10.37 -0.41 18.69
CA ASP A 8 -10.14 0.29 19.94
C ASP A 8 -8.70 0.83 19.92
N SER A 9 -8.56 2.08 19.53
CA SER A 9 -7.29 2.79 19.51
C SER A 9 -6.99 3.24 20.92
N GLY A 10 -6.17 2.47 21.64
CA GLY A 10 -5.55 2.93 22.89
C GLY A 10 -4.61 4.12 22.65
N LEU A 11 -5.16 5.24 22.20
CA LEU A 11 -4.49 6.52 22.03
C LEU A 11 -5.35 7.58 22.69
N ASP A 12 -4.85 8.08 23.79
CA ASP A 12 -5.31 9.28 24.49
C ASP A 12 -5.19 10.52 23.57
N GLU A 13 -6.11 11.46 23.73
CA GLU A 13 -6.35 12.74 23.07
C GLU A 13 -7.23 12.73 21.83
N GLY A 14 -8.56 12.83 22.07
CA GLY A 14 -9.56 13.22 21.09
C GLY A 14 -9.89 12.10 20.11
N SER A 15 -10.64 11.10 20.57
CA SER A 15 -11.19 10.02 19.73
C SER A 15 -11.87 10.59 18.48
N LYS A 16 -11.13 10.75 17.41
CA LYS A 16 -11.72 10.92 16.09
C LYS A 16 -12.30 9.55 15.71
N ASP A 17 -13.60 9.51 15.41
CA ASP A 17 -14.26 8.30 14.92
C ASP A 17 -13.74 7.94 13.52
N TYR A 18 -12.58 7.27 13.47
CA TYR A 18 -12.04 6.73 12.24
C TYR A 18 -12.72 5.41 11.89
N VAL A 19 -13.13 5.30 10.63
CA VAL A 19 -13.62 4.04 10.05
C VAL A 19 -12.61 3.56 9.02
N ILE A 20 -12.06 2.36 9.24
CA ILE A 20 -11.15 1.70 8.31
C ILE A 20 -11.96 0.70 7.49
N GLN A 21 -11.85 0.78 6.17
CA GLN A 21 -12.52 -0.10 5.23
C GLN A 21 -11.47 -0.77 4.33
N VAL A 22 -11.69 -2.04 4.03
CA VAL A 22 -10.89 -2.80 3.06
C VAL A 22 -11.76 -3.10 1.85
N HIS A 23 -11.27 -2.72 0.67
CA HIS A 23 -11.98 -2.86 -0.59
C HIS A 23 -11.24 -3.86 -1.51
N ASP A 24 -11.97 -4.79 -2.09
CA ASP A 24 -11.49 -5.79 -3.05
C ASP A 24 -11.61 -5.33 -4.50
N ASP A 25 -12.20 -4.15 -4.70
CA ASP A 25 -12.34 -3.48 -5.99
C ASP A 25 -12.05 -1.97 -5.80
N PRO A 26 -11.08 -1.39 -6.56
CA PRO A 26 -10.81 0.05 -6.54
C PRO A 26 -12.04 0.91 -6.82
N ALA A 27 -12.97 0.46 -7.67
CA ALA A 27 -14.18 1.19 -8.03
C ALA A 27 -15.13 1.45 -6.84
N GLN A 28 -14.96 0.76 -5.72
CA GLN A 28 -15.71 1.00 -4.48
C GLN A 28 -15.24 2.25 -3.72
N ILE A 29 -14.12 2.86 -4.15
CA ILE A 29 -13.55 4.08 -3.55
C ILE A 29 -13.82 5.25 -4.49
N ASP A 30 -14.27 6.37 -3.95
CA ASP A 30 -14.50 7.58 -4.74
C ASP A 30 -13.19 8.10 -5.37
N ALA A 31 -13.15 8.13 -6.71
CA ALA A 31 -11.96 8.50 -7.47
C ALA A 31 -11.53 9.96 -7.22
N ALA A 32 -12.49 10.87 -7.04
CA ALA A 32 -12.18 12.28 -6.80
C ALA A 32 -11.54 12.46 -5.41
N ALA A 33 -12.06 11.78 -4.39
CA ALA A 33 -11.50 11.82 -3.04
C ALA A 33 -10.10 11.18 -2.98
N TRP A 34 -9.88 10.05 -3.67
CA TRP A 34 -8.57 9.42 -3.81
C TRP A 34 -7.56 10.34 -4.48
N ASN A 35 -7.93 10.89 -5.65
CA ASN A 35 -7.05 11.78 -6.42
C ASN A 35 -6.76 13.10 -5.69
N ALA A 36 -7.69 13.60 -4.87
CA ALA A 36 -7.45 14.74 -4.00
C ALA A 36 -6.38 14.45 -2.94
N LEU A 37 -6.41 13.25 -2.32
CA LEU A 37 -5.33 12.82 -1.42
C LEU A 37 -3.99 12.69 -2.16
N LEU A 38 -4.00 12.13 -3.38
CA LEU A 38 -2.79 12.01 -4.19
C LEU A 38 -2.20 13.36 -4.54
N SER A 39 -3.03 14.34 -4.90
CA SER A 39 -2.57 15.69 -5.27
C SER A 39 -1.91 16.45 -4.12
N ASP A 40 -2.20 16.06 -2.89
CA ASP A 40 -1.58 16.63 -1.68
C ASP A 40 -0.23 15.98 -1.32
N GLN A 41 0.26 15.00 -2.12
CA GLN A 41 1.53 14.32 -1.84
C GLN A 41 2.69 14.98 -2.59
N ASP A 42 3.84 15.14 -1.92
CA ASP A 42 5.06 15.72 -2.50
C ASP A 42 5.64 14.87 -3.64
N ALA A 43 5.52 13.54 -3.54
CA ALA A 43 6.01 12.59 -4.52
C ALA A 43 4.87 11.89 -5.28
N ALA A 44 3.81 12.65 -5.62
CA ALA A 44 2.70 12.16 -6.42
C ALA A 44 3.17 11.67 -7.80
N THR A 45 2.69 10.48 -8.20
CA THR A 45 2.96 9.95 -9.54
C THR A 45 1.65 9.63 -10.27
N PRO A 46 1.62 9.68 -11.61
CA PRO A 46 0.42 9.35 -12.37
C PRO A 46 -0.01 7.88 -12.17
N PHE A 47 0.92 7.01 -11.77
CA PHE A 47 0.67 5.59 -11.53
C PHE A 47 -0.12 5.31 -10.24
N MET A 48 -0.21 6.30 -9.34
CA MET A 48 -1.05 6.25 -8.14
C MET A 48 -2.44 6.86 -8.34
N ARG A 49 -2.76 7.36 -9.55
CA ARG A 49 -4.12 7.83 -9.86
C ARG A 49 -5.12 6.68 -9.76
N HIS A 50 -6.30 6.99 -9.23
CA HIS A 50 -7.37 6.02 -9.08
C HIS A 50 -7.70 5.31 -10.40
N GLU A 51 -7.79 6.08 -11.49
CA GLU A 51 -8.14 5.56 -12.82
C GLU A 51 -7.11 4.57 -13.36
N TYR A 52 -5.82 4.78 -13.05
CA TYR A 52 -4.76 3.85 -13.45
C TYR A 52 -4.89 2.53 -12.70
N LEU A 53 -5.09 2.58 -11.40
CA LEU A 53 -5.23 1.38 -10.54
C LEU A 53 -6.52 0.62 -10.87
N ALA A 54 -7.63 1.32 -11.11
CA ALA A 54 -8.89 0.73 -11.54
C ALA A 54 -8.75 0.06 -12.91
N ALA A 55 -8.11 0.69 -13.89
CA ALA A 55 -7.88 0.11 -15.21
C ALA A 55 -7.04 -1.18 -15.15
N LEU A 56 -6.02 -1.25 -14.28
CA LEU A 56 -5.24 -2.48 -14.04
C LEU A 56 -6.11 -3.62 -13.46
N HIS A 57 -7.06 -3.27 -12.60
CA HIS A 57 -8.00 -4.25 -12.04
C HIS A 57 -9.03 -4.72 -13.09
N GLU A 58 -9.69 -3.78 -13.75
CA GLU A 58 -10.74 -4.04 -14.75
C GLU A 58 -10.22 -4.83 -15.96
N SER A 59 -9.02 -4.53 -16.43
CA SER A 59 -8.37 -5.27 -17.53
C SER A 59 -7.93 -6.68 -17.14
N GLY A 60 -7.97 -7.02 -15.85
CA GLY A 60 -7.45 -8.29 -15.35
C GLY A 60 -5.92 -8.33 -15.19
N SER A 61 -5.21 -7.24 -15.50
CA SER A 61 -3.75 -7.18 -15.37
C SER A 61 -3.28 -7.25 -13.92
N ALA A 62 -4.05 -6.68 -12.98
CA ALA A 62 -3.78 -6.74 -11.56
C ALA A 62 -5.04 -7.16 -10.78
N ASN A 63 -5.33 -8.45 -10.79
CA ASN A 63 -6.43 -9.07 -10.05
C ASN A 63 -5.97 -10.37 -9.37
N ALA A 64 -6.88 -11.09 -8.73
CA ALA A 64 -6.58 -12.35 -8.04
C ALA A 64 -5.98 -13.40 -8.98
N ALA A 65 -6.43 -13.51 -10.24
CA ALA A 65 -5.93 -14.47 -11.21
C ALA A 65 -4.47 -14.16 -11.63
N ALA A 66 -4.10 -12.87 -11.65
CA ALA A 66 -2.73 -12.40 -11.89
C ALA A 66 -1.86 -12.41 -10.61
N GLY A 67 -2.36 -12.90 -9.48
CA GLY A 67 -1.68 -12.90 -8.19
C GLY A 67 -1.57 -11.52 -7.51
N TRP A 68 -2.42 -10.57 -7.91
CA TRP A 68 -2.54 -9.22 -7.36
C TRP A 68 -3.97 -8.98 -6.88
N GLN A 69 -4.40 -9.68 -5.82
CA GLN A 69 -5.76 -9.52 -5.30
C GLN A 69 -5.89 -8.20 -4.52
N PRO A 70 -6.76 -7.26 -4.95
CA PRO A 70 -6.92 -5.98 -4.26
C PRO A 70 -7.39 -6.14 -2.82
N ARG A 71 -6.83 -5.31 -1.95
CA ARG A 71 -7.17 -5.14 -0.54
C ARG A 71 -7.01 -3.67 -0.15
N PHE A 72 -7.46 -2.75 -1.01
CA PHE A 72 -7.28 -1.31 -0.84
C PHE A 72 -7.81 -0.85 0.50
N ILE A 73 -7.00 -0.11 1.25
CA ILE A 73 -7.43 0.47 2.52
C ILE A 73 -7.91 1.88 2.29
N ALA A 74 -9.10 2.19 2.81
CA ALA A 74 -9.65 3.54 2.90
C ALA A 74 -9.95 3.87 4.36
N VAL A 75 -9.42 4.99 4.85
CA VAL A 75 -9.66 5.51 6.19
C VAL A 75 -10.56 6.74 6.07
N ARG A 76 -11.68 6.72 6.77
CA ARG A 76 -12.64 7.83 6.79
C ARG A 76 -12.77 8.41 8.18
N HIS A 77 -12.95 9.74 8.23
CA HIS A 77 -13.45 10.45 9.40
C HIS A 77 -14.80 11.06 9.02
N GLY A 78 -15.87 10.53 9.59
CA GLY A 78 -17.22 10.80 9.11
C GLY A 78 -17.40 10.40 7.64
N LYS A 79 -17.72 11.35 6.77
CA LYS A 79 -17.86 11.11 5.32
C LYS A 79 -16.59 11.35 4.53
N GLN A 80 -15.57 11.97 5.13
CA GLN A 80 -14.36 12.37 4.43
C GLN A 80 -13.36 11.21 4.36
N LEU A 81 -12.80 10.94 3.18
CA LEU A 81 -11.63 10.10 3.00
C LEU A 81 -10.39 10.88 3.48
N VAL A 82 -9.73 10.41 4.52
CA VAL A 82 -8.57 11.09 5.14
C VAL A 82 -7.25 10.40 4.86
N ALA A 83 -7.29 9.09 4.61
CA ALA A 83 -6.12 8.34 4.14
C ALA A 83 -6.54 7.13 3.30
N ALA A 84 -5.66 6.70 2.37
CA ALA A 84 -5.87 5.53 1.54
C ALA A 84 -4.54 4.96 1.03
N CYS A 85 -4.52 3.67 0.67
CA CYS A 85 -3.39 3.05 -0.01
C CYS A 85 -3.81 1.86 -0.89
N PRO A 86 -3.07 1.57 -1.99
CA PRO A 86 -3.34 0.45 -2.87
C PRO A 86 -2.68 -0.83 -2.34
N LEU A 87 -3.35 -1.52 -1.46
CA LEU A 87 -2.87 -2.77 -0.87
C LEU A 87 -3.32 -3.96 -1.70
N TYR A 88 -2.47 -4.98 -1.80
CA TYR A 88 -2.75 -6.24 -2.50
C TYR A 88 -2.37 -7.44 -1.66
N LEU A 89 -3.17 -8.51 -1.75
CA LEU A 89 -2.78 -9.84 -1.31
C LEU A 89 -2.02 -10.51 -2.46
N LYS A 90 -0.76 -10.86 -2.23
CA LYS A 90 0.16 -11.40 -3.23
C LYS A 90 0.36 -12.89 -3.04
N ALA A 91 0.04 -13.68 -4.08
CA ALA A 91 0.30 -15.12 -4.10
C ALA A 91 1.73 -15.48 -4.56
N HIS A 92 2.47 -14.52 -5.11
CA HIS A 92 3.85 -14.65 -5.61
C HIS A 92 4.46 -13.25 -5.80
N SER A 93 5.78 -13.14 -6.01
CA SER A 93 6.46 -11.84 -6.16
C SER A 93 6.65 -11.36 -7.60
N TYR A 94 5.97 -11.98 -8.59
CA TYR A 94 6.04 -11.49 -9.96
C TYR A 94 5.40 -10.09 -10.10
N GLY A 95 6.10 -9.23 -10.88
CA GLY A 95 5.66 -7.85 -11.14
C GLY A 95 5.97 -6.85 -10.03
N GLU A 96 6.66 -7.26 -8.95
CA GLU A 96 7.07 -6.37 -7.86
C GLU A 96 8.39 -5.65 -8.15
N TYR A 97 9.25 -6.22 -8.99
CA TYR A 97 10.61 -5.75 -9.30
C TYR A 97 11.52 -5.62 -8.07
N VAL A 98 11.17 -6.30 -6.98
CA VAL A 98 11.99 -6.49 -5.79
C VAL A 98 12.25 -7.97 -5.62
N PHE A 99 13.54 -8.35 -5.52
CA PHE A 99 13.93 -9.76 -5.43
C PHE A 99 13.92 -10.21 -3.97
N ASP A 100 12.92 -10.99 -3.60
CA ASP A 100 12.73 -11.54 -2.25
C ASP A 100 12.86 -13.08 -2.21
N TRP A 101 13.46 -13.68 -3.25
CA TRP A 101 13.64 -15.12 -3.38
C TRP A 101 14.33 -15.74 -2.16
N ALA A 102 15.33 -15.05 -1.60
CA ALA A 102 16.05 -15.51 -0.42
C ALA A 102 15.15 -15.65 0.82
N TRP A 103 14.16 -14.75 0.94
CA TRP A 103 13.16 -14.82 2.01
C TRP A 103 12.19 -15.98 1.80
N ALA A 104 11.66 -16.13 0.59
CA ALA A 104 10.75 -17.23 0.27
C ALA A 104 11.43 -18.58 0.50
N ASP A 105 12.69 -18.72 0.07
CA ASP A 105 13.50 -19.92 0.28
C ASP A 105 13.81 -20.18 1.78
N ALA A 106 14.11 -19.13 2.55
CA ALA A 106 14.32 -19.26 3.99
C ALA A 106 13.04 -19.75 4.71
N TYR A 107 11.88 -19.17 4.38
CA TYR A 107 10.59 -19.64 4.93
C TYR A 107 10.34 -21.10 4.59
N GLN A 108 10.54 -21.48 3.32
CA GLN A 108 10.36 -22.87 2.86
C GLN A 108 11.27 -23.85 3.61
N ARG A 109 12.56 -23.50 3.82
CA ARG A 109 13.51 -24.31 4.59
C ARG A 109 13.10 -24.54 6.04
N HIS A 110 12.34 -23.60 6.61
CA HIS A 110 11.80 -23.70 7.97
C HIS A 110 10.38 -24.28 8.03
N GLY A 111 9.84 -24.77 6.89
CA GLY A 111 8.49 -25.33 6.83
C GLY A 111 7.38 -24.28 6.97
N LEU A 112 7.69 -23.00 6.72
CA LEU A 112 6.75 -21.89 6.80
C LEU A 112 6.32 -21.42 5.41
N ALA A 113 5.08 -20.97 5.30
CA ALA A 113 4.56 -20.36 4.06
C ALA A 113 4.96 -18.89 3.99
N TYR A 114 5.69 -18.48 2.93
CA TYR A 114 5.98 -17.08 2.66
C TYR A 114 4.81 -16.36 1.96
N TYR A 115 4.10 -17.04 1.11
CA TYR A 115 2.89 -16.55 0.46
C TYR A 115 1.64 -17.19 1.06
N PRO A 116 0.51 -16.46 1.06
CA PRO A 116 0.34 -15.09 0.60
C PRO A 116 0.94 -14.05 1.57
N LYS A 117 1.28 -12.85 1.03
CA LYS A 117 1.75 -11.70 1.79
C LYS A 117 0.98 -10.44 1.40
N LEU A 118 0.97 -9.40 2.24
CA LEU A 118 0.43 -8.09 1.87
C LEU A 118 1.50 -7.23 1.19
N LEU A 119 1.07 -6.45 0.20
CA LEU A 119 1.95 -5.57 -0.56
C LEU A 119 1.26 -4.26 -0.91
N ASP A 120 1.82 -3.15 -0.46
CA ASP A 120 1.53 -1.81 -0.95
C ASP A 120 2.54 -1.44 -2.03
N ALA A 121 2.10 -1.44 -3.27
CA ALA A 121 2.89 -1.11 -4.45
C ALA A 121 1.99 -0.79 -5.63
N VAL A 122 2.53 -0.08 -6.62
CA VAL A 122 1.88 0.01 -7.93
C VAL A 122 2.25 -1.24 -8.74
N PRO A 123 1.27 -2.03 -9.22
CA PRO A 123 1.56 -3.24 -9.99
C PRO A 123 2.41 -2.95 -11.22
N PHE A 124 3.42 -3.79 -11.45
CA PHE A 124 4.32 -3.74 -12.62
C PHE A 124 5.09 -2.42 -12.81
N THR A 125 5.13 -1.54 -11.79
CA THR A 125 5.63 -0.17 -11.94
C THR A 125 6.64 0.15 -10.84
N PRO A 126 7.95 -0.09 -11.06
CA PRO A 126 9.00 0.13 -10.06
C PRO A 126 9.43 1.61 -9.97
N VAL A 127 8.47 2.52 -9.86
CA VAL A 127 8.69 3.97 -9.79
C VAL A 127 8.52 4.43 -8.34
N PRO A 128 9.53 5.08 -7.75
CA PRO A 128 9.42 5.66 -6.41
C PRO A 128 8.34 6.76 -6.33
N GLY A 129 7.70 6.86 -5.17
CA GLY A 129 6.69 7.88 -4.88
C GLY A 129 5.83 7.52 -3.67
N SER A 130 4.89 8.40 -3.34
CA SER A 130 4.00 8.22 -2.21
C SER A 130 3.10 6.99 -2.40
N ARG A 131 3.05 6.13 -1.39
CA ARG A 131 2.18 4.95 -1.33
C ARG A 131 1.06 5.15 -0.31
N LEU A 132 1.36 5.81 0.79
CA LEU A 132 0.40 6.11 1.84
C LEU A 132 -0.20 7.49 1.59
N LEU A 133 -1.33 7.54 0.88
CA LEU A 133 -2.01 8.79 0.59
C LEU A 133 -2.69 9.33 1.85
N ALA A 134 -2.12 10.35 2.46
CA ALA A 134 -2.63 10.98 3.67
C ALA A 134 -2.11 12.42 3.83
N ARG A 135 -2.86 13.28 4.54
CA ARG A 135 -2.45 14.67 4.78
C ARG A 135 -1.61 14.86 6.03
N SER A 136 -1.62 13.88 6.94
CA SER A 136 -0.87 13.95 8.19
C SER A 136 -0.04 12.70 8.43
N LEU A 137 1.04 12.85 9.20
CA LEU A 137 1.85 11.72 9.65
C LEU A 137 1.03 10.74 10.49
N SER A 138 0.10 11.22 11.31
CA SER A 138 -0.79 10.37 12.11
C SER A 138 -1.69 9.49 11.27
N ASP A 139 -2.25 10.02 10.16
CA ASP A 139 -3.11 9.26 9.26
C ASP A 139 -2.29 8.22 8.45
N ARG A 140 -1.03 8.55 8.05
CA ARG A 140 -0.10 7.56 7.46
C ARG A 140 0.20 6.41 8.41
N ARG A 141 0.50 6.73 9.66
CA ARG A 141 0.75 5.73 10.70
C ARG A 141 -0.47 4.84 10.94
N LEU A 142 -1.69 5.40 10.85
CA LEU A 142 -2.93 4.63 10.96
C LEU A 142 -3.05 3.59 9.82
N LEU A 143 -2.70 3.95 8.57
CA LEU A 143 -2.64 2.98 7.45
C LEU A 143 -1.67 1.82 7.74
N LEU A 144 -0.47 2.14 8.25
CA LEU A 144 0.54 1.12 8.58
C LEU A 144 0.08 0.17 9.68
N ARG A 145 -0.60 0.69 10.70
CA ARG A 145 -1.21 -0.12 11.76
C ARG A 145 -2.32 -1.01 11.22
N ALA A 146 -3.19 -0.45 10.34
CA ALA A 146 -4.24 -1.21 9.68
C ALA A 146 -3.68 -2.36 8.81
N MET A 147 -2.62 -2.12 8.05
CA MET A 147 -1.93 -3.17 7.28
C MET A 147 -1.39 -4.28 8.19
N ARG A 148 -0.70 -3.90 9.28
CA ARG A 148 -0.17 -4.88 10.24
C ARG A 148 -1.28 -5.70 10.86
N GLN A 149 -2.37 -5.05 11.27
CA GLN A 149 -3.52 -5.74 11.85
C GLN A 149 -4.17 -6.70 10.85
N LEU A 150 -4.34 -6.27 9.60
CA LEU A 150 -4.88 -7.12 8.53
C LEU A 150 -3.98 -8.35 8.30
N ALA A 151 -2.65 -8.15 8.26
CA ALA A 151 -1.71 -9.26 8.11
C ALA A 151 -1.82 -10.29 9.25
N VAL A 152 -1.95 -9.82 10.49
CA VAL A 152 -2.10 -10.69 11.67
C VAL A 152 -3.44 -11.42 11.64
N GLN A 153 -4.54 -10.72 11.32
CA GLN A 153 -5.89 -11.31 11.29
C GLN A 153 -6.04 -12.38 10.22
N ASP A 154 -5.44 -12.16 9.06
CA ASP A 154 -5.47 -13.09 7.93
C ASP A 154 -4.36 -14.17 8.01
N GLY A 155 -3.53 -14.18 9.07
CA GLY A 155 -2.46 -15.16 9.27
C GLY A 155 -1.38 -15.11 8.20
N LEU A 156 -1.10 -13.90 7.65
CA LEU A 156 -0.15 -13.71 6.57
C LEU A 156 1.29 -13.64 7.07
N SER A 157 2.23 -14.01 6.21
CA SER A 157 3.65 -14.04 6.55
C SER A 157 4.25 -12.67 6.85
N SER A 158 3.80 -11.66 6.12
CA SER A 158 4.39 -10.32 6.15
C SER A 158 3.53 -9.27 5.43
N ALA A 159 3.86 -8.00 5.66
CA ALA A 159 3.36 -6.86 4.91
C ALA A 159 4.55 -6.01 4.41
N HIS A 160 4.49 -5.53 3.19
CA HIS A 160 5.56 -4.80 2.52
C HIS A 160 5.03 -3.52 1.88
N LEU A 161 5.90 -2.49 1.83
CA LEU A 161 5.71 -1.29 1.01
C LEU A 161 6.91 -1.18 0.07
N LEU A 162 6.66 -0.95 -1.23
CA LEU A 162 7.73 -0.87 -2.22
C LEU A 162 7.84 0.54 -2.83
N PHE A 163 9.10 0.96 -3.04
CA PHE A 163 9.43 2.22 -3.72
C PHE A 163 8.79 3.45 -3.07
N ILE A 164 8.77 3.48 -1.73
CA ILE A 164 8.21 4.55 -0.93
C ILE A 164 9.08 5.81 -0.99
N ASP A 165 8.47 6.98 -0.80
CA ASP A 165 9.16 8.25 -0.61
C ASP A 165 9.68 8.44 0.82
N ASP A 166 10.31 9.59 1.08
CA ASP A 166 10.90 9.90 2.38
C ASP A 166 9.85 10.10 3.48
N VAL A 167 8.67 10.62 3.14
CA VAL A 167 7.59 10.86 4.12
C VAL A 167 6.97 9.53 4.56
N ASP A 168 6.72 8.63 3.63
CA ASP A 168 6.25 7.27 3.93
C ASP A 168 7.30 6.49 4.72
N ARG A 169 8.58 6.67 4.38
CA ARG A 169 9.72 6.08 5.12
C ARG A 169 9.75 6.53 6.57
N GLU A 170 9.57 7.83 6.83
CA GLU A 170 9.51 8.37 8.18
C GLU A 170 8.37 7.74 8.98
N ALA A 171 7.16 7.67 8.39
CA ALA A 171 6.01 7.04 9.02
C ALA A 171 6.27 5.55 9.33
N ALA A 172 6.88 4.82 8.39
CA ALA A 172 7.20 3.41 8.56
C ALA A 172 8.21 3.19 9.69
N LEU A 173 9.26 3.99 9.77
CA LEU A 173 10.24 3.94 10.88
C LEU A 173 9.59 4.22 12.23
N ALA A 174 8.72 5.23 12.30
CA ALA A 174 8.00 5.58 13.54
C ALA A 174 7.06 4.46 14.02
N GLU A 175 6.58 3.59 13.12
CA GLU A 175 5.79 2.39 13.44
C GLU A 175 6.64 1.12 13.59
N GLY A 176 7.97 1.23 13.58
CA GLY A 176 8.89 0.10 13.79
C GLY A 176 8.98 -0.87 12.61
N TRP A 177 8.69 -0.40 11.38
CA TRP A 177 8.90 -1.19 10.17
C TRP A 177 10.38 -1.27 9.83
N MET A 178 10.79 -2.41 9.28
CA MET A 178 12.17 -2.64 8.84
C MET A 178 12.39 -2.07 7.44
N LEU A 179 13.42 -1.25 7.27
CA LEU A 179 13.80 -0.73 5.96
C LEU A 179 14.77 -1.66 5.24
N ARG A 180 14.60 -1.72 3.92
CA ARG A 180 15.54 -2.32 2.98
C ARG A 180 15.80 -1.35 1.84
N SER A 181 17.05 -1.21 1.44
CA SER A 181 17.46 -0.37 0.31
C SER A 181 17.87 -1.24 -0.86
N ASN A 182 17.47 -0.84 -2.06
CA ASN A 182 17.88 -1.41 -3.33
C ASN A 182 18.48 -0.33 -4.21
N VAL A 183 19.24 -0.75 -5.23
CA VAL A 183 19.81 0.16 -6.23
C VAL A 183 18.94 0.13 -7.49
N GLN A 184 18.61 1.30 -8.01
CA GLN A 184 18.00 1.47 -9.32
C GLN A 184 18.97 2.24 -10.22
N PHE A 185 19.07 1.84 -11.48
CA PHE A 185 19.84 2.55 -12.50
C PHE A 185 18.89 3.41 -13.33
N HIS A 186 19.16 4.72 -13.38
CA HIS A 186 18.37 5.67 -14.13
C HIS A 186 19.21 6.18 -15.30
N TRP A 187 18.61 6.22 -16.48
CA TRP A 187 19.17 6.94 -17.62
C TRP A 187 18.48 8.29 -17.73
N THR A 188 19.28 9.35 -17.92
CA THR A 188 18.75 10.71 -18.11
C THR A 188 19.08 11.16 -19.54
N ASN A 189 18.08 11.59 -20.29
CA ASN A 189 18.27 12.21 -21.58
C ASN A 189 18.83 13.63 -21.38
N LEU A 190 20.10 13.83 -21.68
CA LEU A 190 20.76 15.14 -21.59
C LEU A 190 20.58 15.99 -22.87
N ALA A 191 20.10 15.41 -23.96
CA ALA A 191 19.92 16.10 -25.22
C ALA A 191 18.68 17.00 -25.28
N ASP A 192 17.68 16.71 -24.44
CA ASP A 192 16.41 17.44 -24.35
C ASP A 192 16.29 18.28 -23.05
N ALA A 193 17.41 18.57 -22.40
CA ALA A 193 17.41 19.51 -21.29
C ALA A 193 17.07 20.91 -21.83
N PRO A 194 16.06 21.63 -21.27
CA PRO A 194 15.64 22.93 -21.73
C PRO A 194 16.73 24.01 -21.55
#